data_5497d179e0260be401010d924d510174
#
_entry.id   5497d179e0260be401010d924d510174
#
_cell.length_a   1.000
_cell.length_b   1.000
_cell.length_c   1.000
_cell.angle_alpha   90.00
_cell.angle_beta   90.00
_cell.angle_gamma   90.00
#
_symmetry.space_group_name_H-M   'P 1'
#
loop_
_entity.id
_entity.type
_entity.pdbx_description
1 polymer ?
#
loop_
_entity_poly.entity_id
_entity_poly.type
_entity_poly.pdbx_seq_one_letter_code
_entity_poly.pdbx_strand_id
1 'polypeptide(L)'
;MKNSLEIRAWQAKLPSLADHSQTGCGPHSPKTQEFLERVAIMSKVKLTTNHGDIVLQLNKEKAPLTVANFIEYVQAGHYTNTVFHRVIGNFMIQGGGFEPGMKEKKDKRPSIQNEADNGLPNKKYSIAMARTMEPHSASAQFFINVADNSFLNHSAKTVQGWGYAVFGEVIEGTDVVDSIKGVSTTSKAGHQDVPAEDVIIEKAEIIE
;
A
#
# COMPACT_ATOMS: atom_id res chain seq x y z
N MET A 1 0.31 -27.26 15.94
CA MET A 1 -0.49 -26.55 16.94
C MET A 1 0.46 -25.83 17.88
N LYS A 2 1.09 -24.75 17.44
CA LYS A 2 1.89 -23.81 18.27
C LYS A 2 2.03 -22.51 17.49
N ASN A 3 1.03 -21.63 17.53
CA ASN A 3 1.17 -20.24 17.03
C ASN A 3 0.01 -19.33 17.48
N SER A 4 -0.87 -19.83 18.37
CA SER A 4 -2.05 -19.02 18.81
C SER A 4 -1.77 -18.16 20.05
N LEU A 5 -0.64 -18.33 20.71
CA LEU A 5 -0.30 -17.63 21.97
C LEU A 5 0.58 -16.39 21.78
N GLU A 6 1.36 -16.31 20.71
CA GLU A 6 2.22 -15.14 20.47
C GLU A 6 1.48 -13.95 19.87
N ILE A 7 0.41 -14.18 19.11
CA ILE A 7 -0.41 -13.10 18.52
C ILE A 7 -1.22 -12.35 19.59
N ARG A 8 -1.62 -13.02 20.67
CA ARG A 8 -2.33 -12.37 21.78
C ARG A 8 -1.45 -11.50 22.67
N ALA A 9 -0.14 -11.78 22.73
CA ALA A 9 0.81 -11.01 23.52
C ALA A 9 1.14 -9.64 22.89
N TRP A 10 0.90 -9.45 21.61
CA TRP A 10 1.23 -8.22 20.91
C TRP A 10 0.07 -7.19 20.94
N GLN A 11 -1.18 -7.65 20.97
CA GLN A 11 -2.35 -6.78 21.12
C GLN A 11 -2.51 -6.18 22.54
N ALA A 12 -1.87 -6.78 23.54
CA ALA A 12 -1.93 -6.32 24.93
C ALA A 12 -0.93 -5.19 25.27
N LYS A 13 -0.11 -4.71 24.32
CA LYS A 13 0.92 -3.67 24.54
C LYS A 13 0.64 -2.33 23.87
N LEU A 14 -0.57 -2.09 23.38
CA LEU A 14 -0.98 -0.75 22.99
C LEU A 14 -1.47 0.00 24.22
N PRO A 15 -0.86 1.14 24.62
CA PRO A 15 -1.39 1.95 25.71
C PRO A 15 -2.76 2.49 25.31
N SER A 16 -3.75 2.28 26.17
CA SER A 16 -5.09 2.83 26.05
C SER A 16 -5.02 4.37 25.99
N LEU A 17 -5.54 4.94 24.92
CA LEU A 17 -5.76 6.38 24.77
C LEU A 17 -7.06 6.80 25.51
N ALA A 18 -7.07 6.68 26.81
CA ALA A 18 -8.12 7.25 27.65
C ALA A 18 -7.50 7.67 29.00
N ASP A 19 -6.87 8.85 29.01
CA ASP A 19 -6.97 9.77 30.16
C ASP A 19 -6.50 11.17 29.70
N HIS A 20 -7.45 12.07 29.54
CA HIS A 20 -7.21 13.47 29.30
C HIS A 20 -7.37 14.21 30.62
N SER A 21 -6.29 14.31 31.37
CA SER A 21 -6.07 15.46 32.26
C SER A 21 -4.69 15.34 32.91
N GLN A 22 -3.68 15.98 32.34
CA GLN A 22 -2.72 16.80 33.10
C GLN A 22 -1.70 17.43 32.13
N THR A 23 -1.67 18.73 32.19
CA THR A 23 -0.67 19.63 31.60
C THR A 23 0.74 19.29 32.09
N GLY A 24 1.64 19.00 31.15
CA GLY A 24 3.05 18.78 31.46
C GLY A 24 3.81 18.32 30.22
N CYS A 25 4.30 19.28 29.42
CA CYS A 25 5.22 19.01 28.32
C CYS A 25 6.58 18.58 28.89
N GLY A 26 6.75 17.27 29.15
CA GLY A 26 8.03 16.66 29.50
C GLY A 26 8.66 16.01 28.27
N PRO A 27 9.99 16.00 28.12
CA PRO A 27 10.66 15.38 26.99
C PRO A 27 10.31 13.88 26.95
N HIS A 28 9.86 13.40 25.80
CA HIS A 28 9.60 11.99 25.56
C HIS A 28 10.82 11.16 25.94
N SER A 29 10.60 9.99 26.56
CA SER A 29 11.72 9.12 26.96
C SER A 29 12.58 8.81 25.73
N PRO A 30 13.90 8.66 25.88
CA PRO A 30 14.80 8.37 24.76
C PRO A 30 14.36 7.16 23.91
N LYS A 31 13.73 6.16 24.55
CA LYS A 31 13.18 4.98 23.87
C LYS A 31 11.94 5.29 23.02
N THR A 32 11.13 6.25 23.46
CA THR A 32 9.95 6.70 22.70
C THR A 32 10.40 7.56 21.51
N GLN A 33 11.43 8.38 21.69
CA GLN A 33 12.00 9.20 20.64
C GLN A 33 12.70 8.34 19.58
N GLU A 34 13.51 7.37 20.00
CA GLU A 34 14.15 6.39 19.13
C GLU A 34 13.12 5.52 18.37
N PHE A 35 12.02 5.15 19.02
CA PHE A 35 10.91 4.45 18.37
C PHE A 35 10.20 5.34 17.33
N LEU A 36 9.95 6.62 17.65
CA LEU A 36 9.34 7.58 16.72
C LEU A 36 10.27 7.92 15.55
N GLU A 37 11.59 8.02 15.80
CA GLU A 37 12.59 8.22 14.74
C GLU A 37 12.71 6.98 13.84
N ARG A 38 12.78 5.76 14.37
CA ARG A 38 12.76 4.52 13.60
C ARG A 38 11.48 4.38 12.77
N VAL A 39 10.36 4.86 13.29
CA VAL A 39 9.07 4.88 12.62
C VAL A 39 8.99 5.97 11.56
N ALA A 40 9.65 7.11 11.74
CA ALA A 40 9.78 8.16 10.72
C ALA A 40 10.73 7.72 9.59
N ILE A 41 11.79 6.98 9.91
CA ILE A 41 12.76 6.43 8.95
C ILE A 41 12.13 5.37 8.03
N MET A 42 11.10 4.63 8.49
CA MET A 42 10.40 3.60 7.70
C MET A 42 9.31 4.17 6.77
N SER A 43 9.50 5.37 6.22
CA SER A 43 8.47 6.02 5.40
C SER A 43 8.67 5.89 3.91
N LYS A 44 9.80 5.36 3.45
CA LYS A 44 10.06 5.16 2.03
C LYS A 44 10.20 3.69 1.66
N VAL A 45 9.66 3.33 0.51
CA VAL A 45 9.80 1.98 -0.07
C VAL A 45 10.26 2.11 -1.50
N LYS A 46 11.29 1.36 -1.86
CA LYS A 46 11.74 1.22 -3.24
C LYS A 46 11.19 -0.07 -3.84
N LEU A 47 10.55 0.04 -4.99
CA LEU A 47 10.16 -1.06 -5.85
C LEU A 47 11.14 -1.11 -7.01
N THR A 48 11.97 -2.14 -7.07
CA THR A 48 12.83 -2.42 -8.24
C THR A 48 12.03 -3.24 -9.22
N THR A 49 11.85 -2.73 -10.43
CA THR A 49 11.11 -3.40 -11.50
C THR A 49 12.00 -3.66 -12.71
N ASN A 50 11.58 -4.56 -13.59
CA ASN A 50 12.25 -4.76 -14.89
C ASN A 50 12.12 -3.56 -15.85
N HIS A 51 11.40 -2.48 -15.45
CA HIS A 51 11.33 -1.19 -16.14
C HIS A 51 12.11 -0.08 -15.47
N GLY A 52 12.68 -0.31 -14.27
CA GLY A 52 13.41 0.64 -13.45
C GLY A 52 12.88 0.74 -12.03
N ASP A 53 13.48 1.63 -11.25
CA ASP A 53 13.14 1.81 -9.84
C ASP A 53 12.02 2.84 -9.64
N ILE A 54 11.12 2.55 -8.70
CA ILE A 54 10.04 3.45 -8.25
C ILE A 54 10.22 3.64 -6.74
N VAL A 55 10.36 4.88 -6.29
CA VAL A 55 10.44 5.19 -4.85
C VAL A 55 9.13 5.80 -4.38
N LEU A 56 8.58 5.20 -3.35
CA LEU A 56 7.33 5.59 -2.70
C LEU A 56 7.63 6.31 -1.39
N GLN A 57 7.03 7.48 -1.17
CA GLN A 57 6.95 8.12 0.14
C GLN A 57 5.61 7.74 0.76
N LEU A 58 5.63 7.06 1.90
CA LEU A 58 4.42 6.63 2.60
C LEU A 58 3.95 7.68 3.60
N ASN A 59 2.63 7.85 3.75
CA ASN A 59 2.04 8.82 4.67
C ASN A 59 1.43 8.11 5.89
N LYS A 60 2.28 7.79 6.85
CA LYS A 60 1.88 7.09 8.07
C LYS A 60 0.96 7.92 8.97
N GLU A 61 1.05 9.23 8.93
CA GLU A 61 0.20 10.12 9.72
C GLU A 61 -1.28 10.02 9.30
N LYS A 62 -1.51 9.96 7.98
CA LYS A 62 -2.85 9.95 7.39
C LYS A 62 -3.42 8.53 7.16
N ALA A 63 -2.55 7.53 7.03
CA ALA A 63 -2.97 6.15 6.75
C ALA A 63 -2.15 5.13 7.57
N PRO A 64 -2.19 5.21 8.93
CA PRO A 64 -1.33 4.39 9.79
C PRO A 64 -1.54 2.88 9.61
N LEU A 65 -2.78 2.40 9.50
CA LEU A 65 -3.09 0.97 9.33
C LEU A 65 -2.65 0.47 7.96
N THR A 66 -2.92 1.25 6.93
CA THR A 66 -2.57 0.93 5.55
C THR A 66 -1.06 0.88 5.35
N VAL A 67 -0.34 1.87 5.87
CA VAL A 67 1.13 1.91 5.81
C VAL A 67 1.73 0.75 6.59
N ALA A 68 1.26 0.46 7.81
CA ALA A 68 1.75 -0.67 8.59
C ALA A 68 1.56 -1.99 7.84
N ASN A 69 0.37 -2.23 7.28
CA ASN A 69 0.07 -3.41 6.48
C ASN A 69 0.98 -3.54 5.25
N PHE A 70 1.18 -2.44 4.51
CA PHE A 70 2.04 -2.43 3.33
C PHE A 70 3.50 -2.74 3.69
N ILE A 71 4.04 -2.11 4.74
CA ILE A 71 5.39 -2.35 5.25
C ILE A 71 5.58 -3.82 5.67
N GLU A 72 4.60 -4.42 6.33
CA GLU A 72 4.65 -5.82 6.74
C GLU A 72 4.71 -6.77 5.52
N TYR A 73 4.00 -6.46 4.43
CA TYR A 73 4.11 -7.21 3.17
C TYR A 73 5.48 -7.02 2.51
N VAL A 74 6.05 -5.81 2.54
CA VAL A 74 7.41 -5.53 2.03
C VAL A 74 8.44 -6.35 2.82
N GLN A 75 8.39 -6.30 4.16
CA GLN A 75 9.31 -7.04 5.04
C GLN A 75 9.20 -8.56 4.89
N ALA A 76 7.99 -9.06 4.65
CA ALA A 76 7.75 -10.48 4.38
C ALA A 76 8.21 -10.91 2.96
N GLY A 77 8.71 -10.00 2.13
CA GLY A 77 9.11 -10.29 0.75
C GLY A 77 7.94 -10.61 -0.18
N HIS A 78 6.69 -10.29 0.24
CA HIS A 78 5.49 -10.65 -0.52
C HIS A 78 5.51 -10.08 -1.94
N TYR A 79 5.98 -8.85 -2.12
CA TYR A 79 5.98 -8.18 -3.43
C TYR A 79 7.11 -8.62 -4.35
N THR A 80 8.12 -9.34 -3.84
CA THR A 80 9.20 -9.89 -4.66
C THR A 80 8.64 -10.90 -5.66
N ASN A 81 9.02 -10.73 -6.93
CA ASN A 81 8.54 -11.53 -8.06
C ASN A 81 7.00 -11.47 -8.25
N THR A 82 6.38 -10.33 -7.93
CA THR A 82 4.99 -10.05 -8.31
C THR A 82 4.94 -9.17 -9.55
N VAL A 83 3.77 -9.10 -10.22
CA VAL A 83 3.61 -8.32 -11.44
C VAL A 83 2.61 -7.19 -11.25
N PHE A 84 2.77 -6.12 -12.05
CA PHE A 84 1.67 -5.23 -12.36
C PHE A 84 0.73 -5.95 -13.33
N HIS A 85 -0.29 -6.59 -12.78
CA HIS A 85 -1.18 -7.49 -13.52
C HIS A 85 -2.33 -6.79 -14.25
N ARG A 86 -2.53 -5.49 -14.00
CA ARG A 86 -3.55 -4.68 -14.67
C ARG A 86 -3.02 -3.27 -14.91
N VAL A 87 -3.01 -2.86 -16.16
CA VAL A 87 -2.49 -1.56 -16.61
C VAL A 87 -3.51 -0.89 -17.50
N ILE A 88 -3.98 0.29 -17.10
CA ILE A 88 -4.86 1.15 -17.89
C ILE A 88 -4.23 2.53 -17.99
N GLY A 89 -3.72 2.89 -19.15
CA GLY A 89 -2.80 4.02 -19.38
C GLY A 89 -3.32 5.42 -19.03
N ASN A 90 -4.64 5.60 -18.91
CA ASN A 90 -5.27 6.86 -18.48
C ASN A 90 -5.98 6.73 -17.12
N PHE A 91 -5.67 5.69 -16.35
CA PHE A 91 -6.33 5.41 -15.07
C PHE A 91 -5.32 5.01 -13.99
N MET A 92 -4.82 3.77 -14.00
CA MET A 92 -3.93 3.26 -12.95
C MET A 92 -3.11 2.06 -13.42
N ILE A 93 -2.05 1.73 -12.67
CA ILE A 93 -1.32 0.46 -12.75
C ILE A 93 -1.49 -0.28 -11.43
N GLN A 94 -1.95 -1.53 -11.45
CA GLN A 94 -2.28 -2.33 -10.28
C GLN A 94 -1.38 -3.55 -10.16
N GLY A 95 -0.85 -3.80 -8.97
CA GLY A 95 0.09 -4.89 -8.68
C GLY A 95 -0.08 -5.51 -7.29
N GLY A 96 0.84 -6.40 -6.96
CA GLY A 96 0.97 -6.99 -5.62
C GLY A 96 0.09 -8.22 -5.35
N GLY A 97 -0.65 -8.73 -6.34
CA GLY A 97 -1.55 -9.88 -6.14
C GLY A 97 -1.20 -11.13 -6.93
N PHE A 98 -0.36 -11.01 -7.95
CA PHE A 98 -0.05 -12.09 -8.88
C PHE A 98 1.45 -12.18 -9.14
N GLU A 99 1.91 -13.41 -9.35
CA GLU A 99 3.24 -13.75 -9.86
C GLU A 99 3.20 -13.79 -11.41
N PRO A 100 4.37 -13.81 -12.10
CA PRO A 100 4.43 -13.99 -13.53
C PRO A 100 3.56 -15.15 -14.02
N GLY A 101 2.92 -14.97 -15.17
CA GLY A 101 1.96 -15.94 -15.71
C GLY A 101 0.57 -15.88 -15.08
N MET A 102 0.23 -14.83 -14.34
CA MET A 102 -1.08 -14.60 -13.69
C MET A 102 -1.41 -15.65 -12.61
N LYS A 103 -0.40 -16.16 -11.93
CA LYS A 103 -0.58 -17.05 -10.78
C LYS A 103 -0.88 -16.22 -9.53
N GLU A 104 -2.06 -16.40 -8.94
CA GLU A 104 -2.45 -15.65 -7.75
C GLU A 104 -1.56 -16.00 -6.55
N LYS A 105 -1.05 -14.97 -5.87
CA LYS A 105 -0.26 -15.13 -4.64
C LYS A 105 -1.18 -15.40 -3.46
N LYS A 106 -0.97 -16.54 -2.78
CA LYS A 106 -1.91 -17.06 -1.77
C LYS A 106 -1.66 -16.53 -0.35
N ASP A 107 -0.47 -16.00 -0.08
CA ASP A 107 -0.05 -15.56 1.27
C ASP A 107 -0.66 -14.20 1.60
N LYS A 108 -2.00 -14.16 1.73
CA LYS A 108 -2.74 -12.96 2.10
C LYS A 108 -2.94 -12.90 3.61
N ARG A 109 -2.62 -11.76 4.20
CA ARG A 109 -2.95 -11.40 5.57
C ARG A 109 -4.44 -11.03 5.67
N PRO A 110 -5.01 -10.96 6.88
CA PRO A 110 -6.35 -10.44 7.07
C PRO A 110 -6.51 -9.05 6.44
N SER A 111 -7.72 -8.76 5.97
CA SER A 111 -8.08 -7.45 5.44
C SER A 111 -7.99 -6.38 6.52
N ILE A 112 -7.72 -5.14 6.09
CA ILE A 112 -7.60 -3.97 6.96
C ILE A 112 -8.79 -3.04 6.80
N GLN A 113 -9.03 -2.20 7.81
CA GLN A 113 -10.01 -1.12 7.73
C GLN A 113 -9.58 -0.12 6.64
N ASN A 114 -10.56 0.33 5.86
CA ASN A 114 -10.34 1.34 4.82
C ASN A 114 -10.17 2.72 5.45
N GLU A 115 -9.04 3.36 5.19
CA GLU A 115 -8.70 4.70 5.67
C GLU A 115 -8.87 5.78 4.58
N ALA A 116 -9.75 5.57 3.59
CA ALA A 116 -9.94 6.54 2.50
C ALA A 116 -10.57 7.87 2.95
N ASP A 117 -11.15 7.92 4.16
CA ASP A 117 -11.65 9.14 4.80
C ASP A 117 -10.54 10.02 5.42
N ASN A 118 -9.27 9.75 5.08
CA ASN A 118 -8.08 10.45 5.56
C ASN A 118 -7.80 11.81 4.87
N GLY A 119 -8.60 12.15 3.85
CA GLY A 119 -8.49 13.40 3.10
C GLY A 119 -7.40 13.41 2.01
N LEU A 120 -6.70 12.29 1.77
CA LEU A 120 -5.73 12.18 0.67
C LEU A 120 -6.45 11.86 -0.65
N PRO A 121 -6.28 12.68 -1.71
CA PRO A 121 -6.94 12.43 -2.99
C PRO A 121 -6.20 11.40 -3.83
N ASN A 122 -6.94 10.68 -4.67
CA ASN A 122 -6.40 9.83 -5.73
C ASN A 122 -5.91 10.68 -6.90
N LYS A 123 -4.82 11.43 -6.70
CA LYS A 123 -4.15 12.24 -7.73
C LYS A 123 -3.12 11.41 -8.50
N LYS A 124 -2.69 11.90 -9.66
CA LYS A 124 -1.60 11.27 -10.42
C LYS A 124 -0.38 11.03 -9.53
N TYR A 125 0.20 9.84 -9.63
CA TYR A 125 1.33 9.31 -8.85
C TYR A 125 1.04 9.01 -7.37
N SER A 126 -0.19 9.17 -6.88
CA SER A 126 -0.54 8.63 -5.56
C SER A 126 -0.68 7.11 -5.61
N ILE A 127 -0.30 6.44 -4.51
CA ILE A 127 -0.50 5.00 -4.31
C ILE A 127 -1.67 4.76 -3.37
N ALA A 128 -2.55 3.82 -3.74
CA ALA A 128 -3.74 3.47 -2.98
C ALA A 128 -3.95 1.94 -2.91
N MET A 129 -4.68 1.48 -1.89
CA MET A 129 -5.02 0.07 -1.74
C MET A 129 -6.15 -0.35 -2.68
N ALA A 130 -5.93 -1.43 -3.41
CA ALA A 130 -7.00 -2.10 -4.13
C ALA A 130 -7.87 -2.90 -3.16
N ARG A 131 -9.16 -3.00 -3.46
CA ARG A 131 -10.16 -3.72 -2.67
C ARG A 131 -11.24 -4.34 -3.56
N THR A 132 -12.02 -5.23 -3.00
CA THR A 132 -13.26 -5.73 -3.61
C THR A 132 -14.41 -4.72 -3.44
N MET A 133 -15.64 -5.12 -3.73
CA MET A 133 -16.83 -4.30 -3.45
C MET A 133 -17.00 -3.98 -1.95
N GLU A 134 -16.52 -4.87 -1.08
CA GLU A 134 -16.54 -4.63 0.36
C GLU A 134 -15.55 -3.52 0.75
N PRO A 135 -15.97 -2.47 1.45
CA PRO A 135 -15.12 -1.34 1.78
C PRO A 135 -13.84 -1.70 2.54
N HIS A 136 -13.92 -2.64 3.47
CA HIS A 136 -12.83 -3.05 4.37
C HIS A 136 -12.20 -4.39 3.95
N SER A 137 -11.99 -4.59 2.64
CA SER A 137 -11.46 -5.84 2.07
C SER A 137 -10.04 -5.73 1.53
N ALA A 138 -9.39 -4.59 1.69
CA ALA A 138 -8.01 -4.39 1.23
C ALA A 138 -7.05 -5.30 2.00
N SER A 139 -6.07 -5.89 1.31
CA SER A 139 -5.03 -6.74 1.90
C SER A 139 -3.65 -6.43 1.30
N ALA A 140 -3.22 -7.11 0.22
CA ALA A 140 -1.90 -6.96 -0.38
C ALA A 140 -1.88 -6.09 -1.63
N GLN A 141 -2.95 -6.12 -2.43
CA GLN A 141 -2.95 -5.45 -3.73
C GLN A 141 -3.04 -3.93 -3.60
N PHE A 142 -2.25 -3.24 -4.40
CA PHE A 142 -2.22 -1.79 -4.48
C PHE A 142 -2.27 -1.32 -5.94
N PHE A 143 -2.53 -0.04 -6.15
CA PHE A 143 -2.38 0.58 -7.45
C PHE A 143 -1.72 1.96 -7.34
N ILE A 144 -1.05 2.36 -8.42
CA ILE A 144 -0.51 3.71 -8.58
C ILE A 144 -1.39 4.42 -9.62
N ASN A 145 -1.92 5.57 -9.25
CA ASN A 145 -2.71 6.41 -10.13
C ASN A 145 -1.82 7.03 -11.22
N VAL A 146 -2.19 6.89 -12.50
CA VAL A 146 -1.46 7.52 -13.61
C VAL A 146 -2.21 8.72 -14.21
N ALA A 147 -3.34 9.05 -13.62
CA ALA A 147 -4.16 10.24 -13.86
C ALA A 147 -4.81 10.69 -12.55
N ASP A 148 -5.45 11.86 -12.56
CA ASP A 148 -6.27 12.33 -11.44
C ASP A 148 -7.62 11.61 -11.44
N ASN A 149 -7.82 10.72 -10.46
CA ASN A 149 -8.98 9.85 -10.35
C ASN A 149 -9.88 10.26 -9.17
N SER A 150 -10.40 11.49 -9.20
CA SER A 150 -11.20 12.04 -8.11
C SER A 150 -12.45 11.22 -7.76
N PHE A 151 -12.98 10.44 -8.70
CA PHE A 151 -14.10 9.53 -8.50
C PHE A 151 -13.78 8.33 -7.58
N LEU A 152 -12.49 8.07 -7.31
CA LEU A 152 -12.03 7.08 -6.35
C LEU A 152 -11.91 7.63 -4.91
N ASN A 153 -12.10 8.92 -4.71
CA ASN A 153 -11.99 9.54 -3.40
C ASN A 153 -13.19 9.15 -2.51
N HIS A 154 -12.93 9.18 -1.20
CA HIS A 154 -14.00 9.02 -0.22
C HIS A 154 -15.04 10.14 -0.36
N SER A 155 -16.30 9.78 -0.41
CA SER A 155 -17.42 10.72 -0.45
C SER A 155 -18.45 10.47 0.66
N ALA A 156 -18.58 9.21 1.10
CA ALA A 156 -19.49 8.83 2.18
C ALA A 156 -19.15 7.43 2.73
N LYS A 157 -19.53 7.14 3.96
CA LYS A 157 -19.36 5.81 4.60
C LYS A 157 -20.42 4.81 4.12
N THR A 158 -20.49 4.60 2.81
CA THR A 158 -21.35 3.64 2.11
C THR A 158 -20.51 2.73 1.24
N VAL A 159 -21.05 1.61 0.79
CA VAL A 159 -20.32 0.65 -0.08
C VAL A 159 -19.72 1.35 -1.32
N GLN A 160 -20.50 2.21 -1.98
CA GLN A 160 -20.06 2.96 -3.16
C GLN A 160 -19.22 4.19 -2.82
N GLY A 161 -19.48 4.84 -1.69
CA GLY A 161 -18.88 6.12 -1.31
C GLY A 161 -17.58 6.03 -0.51
N TRP A 162 -17.18 4.84 -0.01
CA TRP A 162 -15.98 4.69 0.80
C TRP A 162 -14.70 5.11 0.06
N GLY A 163 -14.64 4.89 -1.25
CA GLY A 163 -13.45 5.18 -2.04
C GLY A 163 -12.29 4.22 -1.77
N TYR A 164 -11.07 4.67 -2.14
CA TYR A 164 -9.84 3.89 -2.06
C TYR A 164 -8.79 4.64 -1.25
N ALA A 165 -8.24 3.98 -0.22
CA ALA A 165 -7.32 4.59 0.72
C ALA A 165 -5.98 4.91 0.07
N VAL A 166 -5.72 6.18 -0.19
CA VAL A 166 -4.39 6.69 -0.55
C VAL A 166 -3.52 6.67 0.71
N PHE A 167 -2.30 6.13 0.60
CA PHE A 167 -1.38 5.98 1.72
C PHE A 167 0.04 6.46 1.42
N GLY A 168 0.27 7.05 0.24
CA GLY A 168 1.56 7.60 -0.16
C GLY A 168 1.56 8.10 -1.60
N GLU A 169 2.74 8.44 -2.07
CA GLU A 169 2.96 8.91 -3.44
C GLU A 169 4.33 8.49 -3.97
N VAL A 170 4.46 8.44 -5.28
CA VAL A 170 5.73 8.22 -5.98
C VAL A 170 6.53 9.53 -5.92
N ILE A 171 7.74 9.47 -5.37
CA ILE A 171 8.66 10.61 -5.27
C ILE A 171 9.82 10.51 -6.26
N GLU A 172 10.18 9.30 -6.71
CA GLU A 172 11.17 9.05 -7.75
C GLU A 172 10.68 7.93 -8.67
N GLY A 173 11.07 7.96 -9.96
CA GLY A 173 10.67 6.96 -10.95
C GLY A 173 9.29 7.22 -11.55
N THR A 174 8.83 8.48 -11.60
CA THR A 174 7.57 8.84 -12.30
C THR A 174 7.63 8.56 -13.80
N ASP A 175 8.82 8.64 -14.40
CA ASP A 175 9.11 8.23 -15.78
C ASP A 175 8.97 6.72 -15.97
N VAL A 176 9.38 5.92 -14.97
CA VAL A 176 9.18 4.46 -14.95
C VAL A 176 7.69 4.13 -14.89
N VAL A 177 6.93 4.81 -14.02
CA VAL A 177 5.46 4.67 -13.96
C VAL A 177 4.82 5.05 -15.30
N ASP A 178 5.28 6.13 -15.94
CA ASP A 178 4.78 6.56 -17.25
C ASP A 178 5.21 5.61 -18.39
N SER A 179 6.34 4.92 -18.26
CA SER A 179 6.74 3.83 -19.18
C SER A 179 5.81 2.62 -19.00
N ILE A 180 5.57 2.18 -17.76
CA ILE A 180 4.69 1.04 -17.46
C ILE A 180 3.27 1.29 -17.94
N LYS A 181 2.69 2.49 -17.74
CA LYS A 181 1.32 2.79 -18.22
C LYS A 181 1.17 2.71 -19.74
N GLY A 182 2.28 2.82 -20.48
CA GLY A 182 2.31 2.78 -21.95
C GLY A 182 2.50 1.39 -22.56
N VAL A 183 2.67 0.35 -21.75
CA VAL A 183 2.89 -1.02 -22.28
C VAL A 183 1.63 -1.54 -22.99
N SER A 184 1.83 -2.38 -23.98
CA SER A 184 0.74 -3.09 -24.65
C SER A 184 0.06 -4.05 -23.69
N THR A 185 -1.27 -4.07 -23.68
CA THR A 185 -2.08 -4.94 -22.82
C THR A 185 -2.90 -5.93 -23.63
N THR A 186 -3.26 -7.03 -23.01
CA THR A 186 -4.04 -8.13 -23.59
C THR A 186 -4.98 -8.72 -22.54
N SER A 187 -5.79 -9.71 -22.93
CA SER A 187 -6.53 -10.55 -22.00
C SER A 187 -5.76 -11.83 -21.72
N LYS A 188 -5.51 -12.16 -20.44
CA LYS A 188 -4.75 -13.33 -20.01
C LYS A 188 -5.40 -13.96 -18.77
N ALA A 189 -5.56 -15.27 -18.74
CA ALA A 189 -6.15 -16.02 -17.61
C ALA A 189 -7.52 -15.47 -17.13
N GLY A 190 -8.36 -14.97 -18.05
CA GLY A 190 -9.69 -14.41 -17.73
C GLY A 190 -9.66 -12.96 -17.22
N HIS A 191 -8.49 -12.33 -17.13
CA HIS A 191 -8.32 -10.93 -16.76
C HIS A 191 -8.12 -10.07 -18.01
N GLN A 192 -8.64 -8.84 -17.99
CA GLN A 192 -8.42 -7.82 -19.03
C GLN A 192 -7.33 -6.84 -18.59
N ASP A 193 -6.81 -6.06 -19.54
CA ASP A 193 -5.80 -5.02 -19.29
C ASP A 193 -4.50 -5.56 -18.68
N VAL A 194 -4.17 -6.83 -18.94
CA VAL A 194 -2.93 -7.47 -18.47
C VAL A 194 -1.79 -7.11 -19.43
N PRO A 195 -0.62 -6.64 -18.95
CA PRO A 195 0.53 -6.42 -19.81
C PRO A 195 0.85 -7.66 -20.67
N ALA A 196 1.11 -7.45 -21.96
CA ALA A 196 1.46 -8.52 -22.90
C ALA A 196 2.78 -9.20 -22.48
N GLU A 197 3.75 -8.39 -22.03
CA GLU A 197 4.97 -8.82 -21.37
C GLU A 197 4.86 -8.48 -19.89
N ASP A 198 5.23 -9.42 -19.02
CA ASP A 198 5.07 -9.26 -17.58
C ASP A 198 5.92 -8.09 -17.06
N VAL A 199 5.30 -7.10 -16.44
CA VAL A 199 5.97 -6.02 -15.71
C VAL A 199 6.19 -6.49 -14.28
N ILE A 200 7.43 -6.85 -13.96
CA ILE A 200 7.79 -7.59 -12.73
C ILE A 200 8.34 -6.62 -11.68
N ILE A 201 7.84 -6.72 -10.46
CA ILE A 201 8.45 -6.17 -9.25
C ILE A 201 9.49 -7.21 -8.77
N GLU A 202 10.75 -6.98 -9.10
CA GLU A 202 11.83 -7.90 -8.77
C GLU A 202 12.15 -7.88 -7.28
N LYS A 203 12.03 -6.70 -6.66
CA LYS A 203 12.29 -6.48 -5.24
C LYS A 203 11.46 -5.32 -4.70
N ALA A 204 11.03 -5.43 -3.45
CA ALA A 204 10.50 -4.32 -2.67
C ALA A 204 11.28 -4.22 -1.36
N GLU A 205 11.80 -3.04 -1.03
CA GLU A 205 12.61 -2.82 0.17
C GLU A 205 12.31 -1.47 0.81
N ILE A 206 12.42 -1.43 2.13
CA ILE A 206 12.35 -0.19 2.90
C ILE A 206 13.69 0.51 2.76
N ILE A 207 13.65 1.80 2.46
CA ILE A 207 14.84 2.67 2.37
C ILE A 207 14.72 3.86 3.31
N GLU A 208 15.85 4.49 3.65
CA GLU A 208 15.93 5.68 4.49
C GLU A 208 15.51 6.97 3.77
#